data_48559b697b1829c683a413a9069ffc36
#
_entry.id   48559b697b1829c683a413a9069ffc36
#
_cell.length_a   1.000
_cell.length_b   1.000
_cell.length_c   1.000
_cell.angle_alpha   90.00
_cell.angle_beta   90.00
_cell.angle_gamma   90.00
#
_symmetry.space_group_name_H-M   'P 1'
#
loop_
_entity.id
_entity.type
_entity.pdbx_description
1 polymer ?
#
loop_
_entity_poly.entity_id
_entity_poly.type
_entity_poly.pdbx_seq_one_letter_code
_entity_poly.pdbx_strand_id
1 'polypeptide(L)'
;MTPHEIELDHCYSMRPINGRRTIARVTRIFRITAMAAYEEIGTETLELNPILVQFVWRYAAYPSGWSNTRQQLLVNDFVMAAEREVTGA
;
A
#
# COMPACT_ATOMS: atom_id res chain seq x y z
N MET A 1 -6.76 -8.47 -8.30
CA MET A 1 -5.68 -8.80 -7.36
C MET A 1 -6.27 -9.10 -5.99
N THR A 2 -5.74 -10.07 -5.29
CA THR A 2 -6.20 -10.46 -3.95
C THR A 2 -5.16 -10.06 -2.89
N PRO A 3 -5.55 -9.96 -1.60
CA PRO A 3 -4.60 -9.64 -0.54
C PRO A 3 -3.40 -10.58 -0.46
N HIS A 4 -3.58 -11.84 -0.82
CA HIS A 4 -2.49 -12.83 -0.79
C HIS A 4 -1.41 -12.58 -1.84
N GLU A 5 -1.69 -11.78 -2.84
CA GLU A 5 -0.73 -11.45 -3.90
C GLU A 5 0.20 -10.31 -3.52
N ILE A 6 -0.07 -9.62 -2.41
CA ILE A 6 0.76 -8.51 -1.96
C ILE A 6 1.95 -9.07 -1.17
N GLU A 7 3.16 -8.80 -1.65
CA GLU A 7 4.38 -9.33 -1.08
C GLU A 7 5.39 -8.23 -0.75
N LEU A 8 6.20 -8.49 0.28
CA LEU A 8 7.24 -7.58 0.73
C LEU A 8 8.27 -7.35 -0.39
N ASP A 9 8.71 -6.11 -0.55
CA ASP A 9 9.69 -5.68 -1.55
C ASP A 9 9.23 -5.79 -3.01
N HIS A 10 7.98 -6.15 -3.24
CA HIS A 10 7.40 -6.16 -4.59
C HIS A 10 6.80 -4.79 -4.91
N CYS A 11 6.74 -4.49 -6.20
CA CYS A 11 6.21 -3.24 -6.71
C CYS A 11 4.89 -3.45 -7.43
N TYR A 12 3.99 -2.48 -7.30
CA TYR A 12 2.65 -2.55 -7.87
C TYR A 12 2.31 -1.24 -8.58
N SER A 13 1.76 -1.36 -9.78
CA SER A 13 1.23 -0.22 -10.51
C SER A 13 -0.11 0.15 -9.88
N MET A 14 -0.22 1.38 -9.42
CA MET A 14 -1.42 1.87 -8.74
C MET A 14 -2.36 2.54 -9.76
N ARG A 15 -3.65 2.59 -9.45
CA ARG A 15 -4.63 3.27 -10.27
C ARG A 15 -4.26 4.73 -10.40
N PRO A 16 -4.41 5.33 -11.60
CA PRO A 16 -4.07 6.75 -11.80
C PRO A 16 -4.90 7.67 -10.90
N ILE A 17 -4.23 8.69 -10.37
CA ILE A 17 -4.88 9.77 -9.63
C ILE A 17 -4.58 11.06 -10.41
N ASN A 18 -5.64 11.77 -10.81
CA ASN A 18 -5.51 12.99 -11.62
C ASN A 18 -4.67 12.78 -12.89
N GLY A 19 -4.84 11.63 -13.53
CA GLY A 19 -4.13 11.29 -14.74
C GLY A 19 -2.68 10.86 -14.53
N ARG A 20 -2.20 10.80 -13.31
CA ARG A 20 -0.84 10.40 -12.99
C ARG A 20 -0.81 9.01 -12.37
N ARG A 21 -0.02 8.13 -12.98
CA ARG A 21 0.18 6.78 -12.48
C ARG A 21 1.38 6.74 -11.54
N THR A 22 1.23 6.01 -10.44
CA THR A 22 2.31 5.79 -9.49
C THR A 22 2.65 4.32 -9.38
N ILE A 23 3.86 4.05 -8.91
CA ILE A 23 4.34 2.71 -8.57
C ILE A 23 4.55 2.69 -7.06
N ALA A 24 4.01 1.70 -6.39
CA ALA A 24 4.20 1.50 -4.95
C ALA A 24 5.11 0.31 -4.71
N ARG A 25 6.07 0.47 -3.81
CA ARG A 25 6.94 -0.62 -3.36
C ARG A 25 6.63 -0.92 -1.91
N VAL A 26 6.23 -2.15 -1.63
CA VAL A 26 5.84 -2.56 -0.29
C VAL A 26 7.08 -2.71 0.59
N THR A 27 7.11 -1.96 1.69
CA THR A 27 8.23 -1.98 2.63
C THR A 27 7.92 -2.75 3.90
N ARG A 28 6.63 -2.91 4.23
CA ARG A 28 6.21 -3.63 5.42
C ARG A 28 4.77 -4.10 5.30
N ILE A 29 4.52 -5.32 5.75
CA ILE A 29 3.16 -5.86 5.89
C ILE A 29 3.06 -6.33 7.34
N PHE A 30 2.06 -5.85 8.07
CA PHE A 30 1.96 -6.19 9.49
C PHE A 30 0.52 -6.16 9.97
N ARG A 31 0.29 -6.90 11.04
CA ARG A 31 -0.99 -6.97 11.73
C ARG A 31 -0.88 -6.20 13.03
N ILE A 32 -1.88 -5.40 13.35
CA ILE A 32 -1.89 -4.62 14.59
C ILE A 32 -3.02 -5.09 15.49
N THR A 33 -2.89 -4.81 16.80
CA THR A 33 -3.93 -5.13 17.77
C THR A 33 -5.15 -4.24 17.55
N ALA A 34 -6.31 -4.69 18.02
CA ALA A 34 -7.54 -3.92 17.90
C ALA A 34 -7.40 -2.49 18.47
N MET A 35 -6.69 -2.34 19.61
CA MET A 35 -6.49 -1.03 20.22
C MET A 35 -5.60 -0.14 19.34
N ALA A 36 -4.51 -0.67 18.83
CA ALA A 36 -3.63 0.07 17.91
C ALA A 36 -4.37 0.43 16.62
N ALA A 37 -5.21 -0.47 16.13
CA ALA A 37 -6.04 -0.20 14.96
C ALA A 37 -6.98 0.98 15.20
N TYR A 38 -7.57 1.04 16.38
CA TYR A 38 -8.46 2.13 16.77
C TYR A 38 -7.72 3.48 16.72
N GLU A 39 -6.51 3.53 17.25
CA GLU A 39 -5.71 4.77 17.27
C GLU A 39 -5.24 5.18 15.87
N GLU A 40 -4.87 4.21 15.04
CA GLU A 40 -4.26 4.49 13.74
C GLU A 40 -5.28 4.79 12.65
N ILE A 41 -6.41 4.10 12.63
CA ILE A 41 -7.37 4.17 11.51
C ILE A 41 -8.75 4.68 11.92
N GLY A 42 -8.97 4.93 13.20
CA GLY A 42 -10.25 5.43 13.72
C GLY A 42 -11.27 4.33 13.95
N THR A 43 -12.44 4.74 14.41
CA THR A 43 -13.47 3.80 14.90
C THR A 43 -14.34 3.18 13.83
N GLU A 44 -14.52 3.89 12.71
CA GLU A 44 -15.53 3.52 11.71
C GLU A 44 -15.18 2.27 10.92
N THR A 45 -13.89 1.99 10.82
CA THR A 45 -13.38 0.87 10.03
C THR A 45 -12.65 -0.14 10.91
N LEU A 46 -13.00 -0.21 12.19
CA LEU A 46 -12.32 -1.07 13.13
C LEU A 46 -12.58 -2.53 12.81
N GLU A 47 -11.53 -3.21 12.36
CA GLU A 47 -11.52 -4.66 12.18
C GLU A 47 -10.72 -5.29 13.30
N LEU A 48 -11.02 -6.54 13.61
CA LEU A 48 -10.22 -7.30 14.56
C LEU A 48 -8.94 -7.74 13.88
N ASN A 49 -7.80 -7.30 14.43
CA ASN A 49 -6.47 -7.60 13.89
C ASN A 49 -6.29 -7.23 12.40
N PRO A 50 -6.49 -5.98 12.03
CA PRO A 50 -6.35 -5.57 10.64
C PRO A 50 -4.90 -5.71 10.16
N ILE A 51 -4.75 -5.98 8.86
CA ILE A 51 -3.45 -6.03 8.21
C ILE A 51 -3.22 -4.72 7.50
N LEU A 52 -2.07 -4.09 7.76
CA LEU A 52 -1.65 -2.86 7.14
C LEU A 52 -0.48 -3.11 6.19
N VAL A 53 -0.46 -2.35 5.11
CA VAL A 53 0.62 -2.34 4.13
C VAL A 53 1.27 -0.98 4.17
N GLN A 54 2.57 -0.93 4.46
CA GLN A 54 3.38 0.28 4.33
C GLN A 54 4.14 0.21 3.02
N PHE A 55 4.22 1.33 2.33
CA PHE A 55 4.88 1.41 1.04
C PHE A 55 5.48 2.78 0.80
N VAL A 56 6.50 2.83 -0.04
CA VAL A 56 6.98 4.05 -0.66
C VAL A 56 6.44 4.10 -2.09
N TRP A 57 6.42 5.27 -2.69
CA TRP A 57 5.85 5.41 -4.02
C TRP A 57 6.70 6.36 -4.88
N ARG A 58 6.53 6.25 -6.17
CA ARG A 58 7.11 7.17 -7.15
C ARG A 58 6.15 7.34 -8.31
N TYR A 59 6.31 8.41 -9.05
CA TYR A 59 5.60 8.52 -10.32
C TYR A 59 6.21 7.54 -11.32
N ALA A 60 5.36 6.94 -12.16
CA ALA A 60 5.82 5.94 -13.13
C ALA A 60 6.88 6.52 -14.08
N ALA A 61 6.79 7.81 -14.40
CA ALA A 61 7.73 8.49 -15.30
C ALA A 61 9.09 8.80 -14.65
N TYR A 62 9.24 8.64 -13.33
CA TYR A 62 10.48 9.01 -12.61
C TYR A 62 11.03 7.82 -11.85
N PRO A 63 11.84 6.96 -12.49
CA PRO A 63 12.27 5.70 -11.89
C PRO A 63 13.06 5.81 -10.58
N SER A 64 13.73 6.93 -10.35
CA SER A 64 14.52 7.13 -9.12
C SER A 64 13.86 8.07 -8.12
N GLY A 65 12.62 8.47 -8.36
CA GLY A 65 11.92 9.46 -7.54
C GLY A 65 11.09 8.85 -6.42
N TRP A 66 11.64 7.89 -5.67
CA TRP A 66 10.93 7.30 -4.54
C TRP A 66 10.65 8.31 -3.44
N SER A 67 9.47 8.23 -2.86
CA SER A 67 9.07 9.13 -1.76
C SER A 67 9.96 8.92 -0.54
N ASN A 68 10.20 9.99 0.21
CA ASN A 68 10.97 9.93 1.45
C ASN A 68 10.11 9.46 2.63
N THR A 69 8.80 9.53 2.49
CA THR A 69 7.85 9.14 3.52
C THR A 69 7.13 7.88 3.11
N ARG A 70 6.81 7.03 4.11
CA ARG A 70 6.04 5.83 3.88
C ARG A 70 4.56 6.16 4.00
N GLN A 71 3.79 5.62 3.07
CA GLN A 71 2.34 5.64 3.12
C GLN A 71 1.85 4.33 3.74
N GLN A 72 0.63 4.33 4.26
CA GLN A 72 0.07 3.18 4.93
C GLN A 72 -1.40 3.05 4.58
N LEU A 73 -1.80 1.84 4.20
CA LEU A 73 -3.19 1.52 3.88
C LEU A 73 -3.55 0.17 4.50
N LEU A 74 -4.82 -0.03 4.80
CA LEU A 74 -5.34 -1.37 5.03
C LEU A 74 -5.09 -2.22 3.79
N VAL A 75 -4.81 -3.50 3.98
CA VAL A 75 -4.47 -4.39 2.86
C VAL A 75 -5.55 -4.41 1.79
N ASN A 76 -6.82 -4.38 2.17
CA ASN A 76 -7.92 -4.37 1.20
C ASN A 76 -7.96 -3.07 0.40
N ASP A 77 -7.68 -1.95 1.04
CA ASP A 77 -7.61 -0.65 0.36
C ASP A 77 -6.42 -0.59 -0.59
N PHE A 78 -5.29 -1.17 -0.19
CA PHE A 78 -4.13 -1.27 -1.07
C PHE A 78 -4.45 -2.11 -2.32
N VAL A 79 -5.11 -3.25 -2.12
CA VAL A 79 -5.52 -4.13 -3.23
C VAL A 79 -6.46 -3.43 -4.18
N MET A 80 -7.41 -2.64 -3.67
CA MET A 80 -8.33 -1.87 -4.51
C MET A 80 -7.60 -0.80 -5.32
N ALA A 81 -6.56 -0.20 -4.76
CA ALA A 81 -5.79 0.83 -5.43
C ALA A 81 -4.77 0.26 -6.42
N ALA A 82 -4.30 -0.96 -6.21
CA ALA A 82 -3.30 -1.61 -7.06
C ALA A 82 -3.96 -2.27 -8.27
N GLU A 83 -3.38 -2.06 -9.44
CA GLU A 83 -3.87 -2.69 -10.67
C GLU A 83 -3.16 -4.02 -10.96
N ARG A 84 -1.83 -4.03 -10.81
CA ARG A 84 -1.03 -5.21 -11.12
C ARG A 84 0.36 -5.09 -10.50
N GLU A 85 1.01 -6.22 -10.34
CA GLU A 85 2.41 -6.24 -9.96
C GLU A 85 3.29 -5.83 -11.14
N VAL A 86 4.37 -5.12 -10.86
CA VAL A 86 5.35 -4.66 -11.86
C VAL A 86 6.71 -5.23 -11.47
N THR A 87 7.38 -5.89 -12.42
CA THR A 87 8.72 -6.43 -12.20
C THR A 87 9.78 -5.45 -12.71
N GLY A 88 10.95 -5.45 -12.07
CA GLY A 88 12.06 -4.60 -12.48
C GLY A 88 11.89 -3.11 -12.19
N ALA A 89 10.94 -2.78 -11.33
CA ALA A 89 10.68 -1.38 -10.98
C ALA A 89 11.58 -0.89 -9.84
#